data_6758dde3591554caa881171042c75ef8
#
_entry.id   6758dde3591554caa881171042c75ef8
#
_cell.length_a   1.000
_cell.length_b   1.000
_cell.length_c   1.000
_cell.angle_alpha   90.00
_cell.angle_beta   90.00
_cell.angle_gamma   90.00
#
_symmetry.space_group_name_H-M   'P 1'
#
loop_
_entity.id
_entity.type
_entity.pdbx_description
1 polymer ?
#
loop_
_entity_poly.entity_id
_entity_poly.type
_entity_poly.pdbx_seq_one_letter_code
_entity_poly.pdbx_strand_id
1 'polypeptide(L)'
;INGGRYTSQSTSLCINTTANSTTNIHGGTFEGKGTVICNRGKMTIDETKGKTEIRVAGNQTDLPRSGVRTESNAITDIASATIENAQYGIWNKENASSVTLKDAAFKDNENDVYLEAGQYITIEDTFTDTATVKVADSPIATPRQITTADATGQEKLNLVSNDKDAEGKTYFVAYDAVNNYRYLTPRTGYTVDAENAKATVDGTTVLDKVTQVPVGTPVTLTADQAPVGQEFAGWAGI
;
A
#
# COMPACT_ATOMS: atom_id res chain seq x y z
N ILE A 1 0.74 -11.86 23.13
CA ILE A 1 -0.71 -12.17 23.06
C ILE A 1 -0.84 -13.38 22.13
N ASN A 2 -1.38 -14.48 22.61
CA ASN A 2 -1.41 -15.77 21.90
C ASN A 2 -2.84 -16.18 21.46
N GLY A 3 -3.71 -15.23 21.23
CA GLY A 3 -5.10 -15.48 20.85
C GLY A 3 -6.10 -14.82 21.78
N GLY A 4 -7.38 -15.13 21.60
CA GLY A 4 -8.49 -14.56 22.35
C GLY A 4 -9.20 -13.43 21.60
N ARG A 5 -10.26 -12.90 22.21
CA ARG A 5 -11.02 -11.75 21.70
C ARG A 5 -10.89 -10.57 22.65
N TYR A 6 -10.50 -9.44 22.10
CA TYR A 6 -10.29 -8.18 22.80
C TYR A 6 -11.18 -7.12 22.18
N THR A 7 -12.08 -6.54 22.97
CA THR A 7 -13.05 -5.57 22.47
C THR A 7 -13.00 -4.30 23.30
N SER A 8 -12.85 -3.15 22.67
CA SER A 8 -13.03 -1.85 23.28
C SER A 8 -14.39 -1.27 22.92
N GLN A 9 -15.24 -1.02 23.91
CA GLN A 9 -16.57 -0.45 23.72
C GLN A 9 -16.57 1.09 23.63
N SER A 10 -15.47 1.72 23.99
CA SER A 10 -15.27 3.16 23.88
C SER A 10 -14.47 3.52 22.62
N THR A 11 -14.26 4.80 22.39
CA THR A 11 -13.29 5.31 21.40
C THR A 11 -11.83 5.02 21.79
N SER A 12 -11.63 4.44 22.97
CA SER A 12 -10.33 4.07 23.49
C SER A 12 -9.71 2.92 22.69
N LEU A 13 -8.40 2.86 22.76
CA LEU A 13 -7.59 1.83 22.13
C LEU A 13 -7.89 0.44 22.71
N CYS A 14 -7.93 -0.60 21.86
CA CYS A 14 -7.97 -1.97 22.31
C CYS A 14 -6.60 -2.41 22.87
N ILE A 15 -5.54 -2.05 22.14
CA ILE A 15 -4.16 -2.23 22.58
C ILE A 15 -3.44 -0.87 22.50
N ASN A 16 -2.75 -0.50 23.56
CA ASN A 16 -1.91 0.68 23.59
C ASN A 16 -0.55 0.32 24.21
N THR A 17 0.50 0.35 23.39
CA THR A 17 1.85 0.09 23.88
C THR A 17 2.52 1.39 24.34
N THR A 18 3.53 1.26 25.16
CA THR A 18 4.37 2.38 25.61
C THR A 18 5.67 2.45 24.83
N ALA A 19 6.33 3.60 24.84
CA ALA A 19 7.67 3.74 24.30
C ALA A 19 8.62 2.72 24.95
N ASN A 20 9.56 2.21 24.17
CA ASN A 20 10.54 1.18 24.58
C ASN A 20 9.96 -0.19 24.98
N SER A 21 8.65 -0.41 24.82
CA SER A 21 8.06 -1.74 25.02
C SER A 21 8.26 -2.62 23.79
N THR A 22 8.27 -3.94 24.01
CA THR A 22 8.17 -4.94 22.94
C THR A 22 6.88 -5.72 23.13
N THR A 23 6.06 -5.78 22.09
CA THR A 23 4.76 -6.46 22.10
C THR A 23 4.69 -7.41 20.91
N ASN A 24 4.37 -8.67 21.19
CA ASN A 24 4.13 -9.67 20.15
C ASN A 24 2.68 -10.12 20.20
N ILE A 25 2.01 -10.09 19.05
CA ILE A 25 0.65 -10.58 18.85
C ILE A 25 0.75 -11.77 17.89
N HIS A 26 0.44 -12.96 18.39
CA HIS A 26 0.57 -14.22 17.65
C HIS A 26 -0.78 -14.81 17.23
N GLY A 27 -1.85 -14.06 17.39
CA GLY A 27 -3.23 -14.46 17.05
C GLY A 27 -4.25 -13.73 17.91
N GLY A 28 -5.51 -13.75 17.47
CA GLY A 28 -6.65 -13.20 18.19
C GLY A 28 -7.46 -12.21 17.39
N THR A 29 -8.63 -11.86 17.89
CA THR A 29 -9.52 -10.86 17.32
C THR A 29 -9.49 -9.59 18.17
N PHE A 30 -9.19 -8.46 17.57
CA PHE A 30 -9.09 -7.14 18.20
C PHE A 30 -10.12 -6.23 17.57
N GLU A 31 -11.04 -5.70 18.37
CA GLU A 31 -12.15 -4.89 17.89
C GLU A 31 -12.29 -3.60 18.69
N GLY A 32 -12.43 -2.47 18.01
CA GLY A 32 -12.59 -1.16 18.63
C GLY A 32 -13.26 -0.15 17.73
N LYS A 33 -13.77 0.95 18.29
CA LYS A 33 -14.52 1.98 17.54
C LYS A 33 -13.66 3.09 16.94
N GLY A 34 -12.44 3.27 17.43
CA GLY A 34 -11.47 4.24 16.94
C GLY A 34 -10.23 3.57 16.38
N THR A 35 -9.05 3.96 16.89
CA THR A 35 -7.81 3.20 16.63
C THR A 35 -7.84 1.91 17.45
N VAL A 36 -7.72 0.76 16.81
CA VAL A 36 -7.75 -0.53 17.52
C VAL A 36 -6.42 -0.79 18.23
N ILE A 37 -5.32 -0.69 17.51
CA ILE A 37 -3.97 -0.88 18.04
C ILE A 37 -3.17 0.40 17.87
N CYS A 38 -2.61 0.93 18.95
CA CYS A 38 -1.67 2.05 18.94
C CYS A 38 -0.30 1.56 19.42
N ASN A 39 0.67 1.53 18.51
CA ASN A 39 2.03 1.15 18.83
C ASN A 39 2.91 2.38 19.05
N ARG A 40 3.57 2.42 20.21
CA ARG A 40 4.60 3.41 20.59
C ARG A 40 5.97 2.81 20.85
N GLY A 41 6.10 1.48 20.71
CA GLY A 41 7.33 0.75 20.93
C GLY A 41 7.68 -0.13 19.73
N LYS A 42 8.12 -1.34 20.00
CA LYS A 42 8.36 -2.35 18.97
C LYS A 42 7.22 -3.38 19.03
N MET A 43 6.58 -3.63 17.88
CA MET A 43 5.46 -4.55 17.77
C MET A 43 5.67 -5.52 16.59
N THR A 44 5.39 -6.79 16.84
CA THR A 44 5.26 -7.81 15.79
C THR A 44 3.84 -8.37 15.85
N ILE A 45 3.20 -8.49 14.68
CA ILE A 45 1.86 -9.05 14.51
C ILE A 45 1.95 -10.22 13.54
N ASP A 46 1.57 -11.41 13.96
CA ASP A 46 1.58 -12.62 13.15
C ASP A 46 0.40 -13.55 13.46
N GLU A 47 0.33 -14.69 12.78
CA GLU A 47 -0.70 -15.72 12.94
C GLU A 47 -0.14 -17.06 13.45
N THR A 48 1.02 -17.06 14.09
CA THR A 48 1.69 -18.30 14.55
C THR A 48 0.90 -19.08 15.62
N LYS A 49 -0.07 -18.44 16.27
CA LYS A 49 -0.98 -19.06 17.26
C LYS A 49 -2.46 -18.96 16.88
N GLY A 50 -2.75 -18.76 15.60
CA GLY A 50 -4.08 -18.62 15.05
C GLY A 50 -4.27 -17.30 14.34
N LYS A 51 -5.38 -17.13 13.64
CA LYS A 51 -5.67 -15.92 12.88
C LYS A 51 -5.60 -14.67 13.74
N THR A 52 -5.04 -13.61 13.17
CA THR A 52 -5.04 -12.25 13.72
C THR A 52 -5.99 -11.39 12.92
N GLU A 53 -7.07 -10.96 13.54
CA GLU A 53 -8.08 -10.09 12.96
C GLU A 53 -8.12 -8.77 13.72
N ILE A 54 -7.95 -7.66 12.99
CA ILE A 54 -7.99 -6.31 13.53
C ILE A 54 -9.15 -5.58 12.86
N ARG A 55 -10.22 -5.35 13.61
CA ARG A 55 -11.49 -4.84 13.09
C ARG A 55 -11.88 -3.53 13.72
N VAL A 56 -12.15 -2.52 12.90
CA VAL A 56 -12.77 -1.29 13.38
C VAL A 56 -14.29 -1.44 13.38
N ALA A 57 -14.91 -1.34 14.57
CA ALA A 57 -16.34 -1.45 14.76
C ALA A 57 -17.03 -0.09 14.79
N GLY A 58 -17.99 0.14 13.89
CA GLY A 58 -18.87 1.31 13.90
C GLY A 58 -18.37 2.52 13.11
N ASN A 59 -19.24 3.51 12.99
CA ASN A 59 -19.09 4.70 12.16
C ASN A 59 -18.83 5.94 13.02
N GLN A 60 -17.71 5.99 13.70
CA GLN A 60 -17.28 7.22 14.39
C GLN A 60 -16.77 8.23 13.36
N THR A 61 -17.32 9.44 13.36
CA THR A 61 -16.93 10.51 12.43
C THR A 61 -15.94 11.50 13.05
N ASP A 62 -15.81 11.52 14.38
CA ASP A 62 -15.10 12.57 15.10
C ASP A 62 -13.60 12.33 15.29
N LEU A 63 -13.14 11.09 15.07
CA LEU A 63 -11.74 10.71 15.19
C LEU A 63 -11.33 9.77 14.05
N PRO A 64 -10.09 9.86 13.56
CA PRO A 64 -9.58 8.88 12.59
C PRO A 64 -9.67 7.46 13.14
N ARG A 65 -10.27 6.58 12.35
CA ARG A 65 -10.46 5.16 12.64
C ARG A 65 -9.35 4.36 11.98
N SER A 66 -8.49 3.75 12.77
CA SER A 66 -7.40 2.95 12.21
C SER A 66 -7.31 1.56 12.84
N GLY A 67 -6.97 0.58 12.02
CA GLY A 67 -6.66 -0.76 12.51
C GLY A 67 -5.40 -0.72 13.36
N VAL A 68 -4.27 -0.35 12.76
CA VAL A 68 -2.97 -0.21 13.44
C VAL A 68 -2.44 1.21 13.23
N ARG A 69 -2.12 1.91 14.30
CA ARG A 69 -1.42 3.20 14.27
C ARG A 69 -0.03 3.05 14.84
N THR A 70 0.97 3.41 14.05
CA THR A 70 2.38 3.42 14.47
C THR A 70 2.79 4.85 14.76
N GLU A 71 3.12 5.14 16.00
CA GLU A 71 3.51 6.47 16.50
C GLU A 71 5.01 6.74 16.25
N SER A 72 5.41 7.97 16.48
CA SER A 72 6.80 8.43 16.31
C SER A 72 7.82 7.50 16.99
N ASN A 73 8.88 7.16 16.28
CA ASN A 73 9.96 6.27 16.73
C ASN A 73 9.52 4.82 17.03
N ALA A 74 8.29 4.45 16.71
CA ALA A 74 7.82 3.07 16.87
C ALA A 74 8.13 2.21 15.64
N ILE A 75 8.23 0.92 15.87
CA ILE A 75 8.47 -0.10 14.84
C ILE A 75 7.30 -1.07 14.85
N THR A 76 6.65 -1.25 13.72
CA THR A 76 5.56 -2.22 13.56
C THR A 76 5.90 -3.17 12.42
N ASP A 77 5.99 -4.45 12.72
CA ASP A 77 6.21 -5.54 11.78
C ASP A 77 4.93 -6.40 11.69
N ILE A 78 4.25 -6.37 10.55
CA ILE A 78 3.04 -7.14 10.30
C ILE A 78 3.41 -8.29 9.38
N ALA A 79 3.72 -9.43 9.99
CA ALA A 79 4.07 -10.63 9.27
C ALA A 79 2.85 -11.34 8.66
N SER A 80 1.70 -11.32 9.37
CA SER A 80 0.41 -11.78 8.84
C SER A 80 -0.73 -11.26 9.71
N ALA A 81 -1.75 -10.67 9.11
CA ALA A 81 -3.00 -10.25 9.77
C ALA A 81 -4.07 -9.86 8.75
N THR A 82 -5.35 -9.96 9.13
CA THR A 82 -6.45 -9.31 8.42
C THR A 82 -6.83 -8.01 9.11
N ILE A 83 -6.85 -6.91 8.37
CA ILE A 83 -7.19 -5.56 8.87
C ILE A 83 -8.40 -5.05 8.10
N GLU A 84 -9.50 -4.75 8.82
CA GLU A 84 -10.77 -4.47 8.14
C GLU A 84 -11.60 -3.34 8.74
N ASN A 85 -12.48 -2.77 7.89
CA ASN A 85 -13.49 -1.75 8.21
C ASN A 85 -12.92 -0.44 8.77
N ALA A 86 -11.68 -0.12 8.48
CA ALA A 86 -11.00 1.07 8.96
C ALA A 86 -11.10 2.24 7.96
N GLN A 87 -11.00 3.46 8.46
CA GLN A 87 -10.67 4.60 7.61
C GLN A 87 -9.24 4.47 7.08
N TYR A 88 -8.34 4.05 7.96
CA TYR A 88 -6.97 3.69 7.64
C TYR A 88 -6.67 2.30 8.21
N GLY A 89 -6.43 1.32 7.37
CA GLY A 89 -5.98 0.00 7.83
C GLY A 89 -4.74 0.14 8.69
N ILE A 90 -3.73 0.81 8.14
CA ILE A 90 -2.49 1.19 8.81
C ILE A 90 -2.33 2.71 8.72
N TRP A 91 -1.98 3.33 9.86
CA TRP A 91 -1.61 4.73 9.93
C TRP A 91 -0.17 4.86 10.38
N ASN A 92 0.72 5.24 9.44
CA ASN A 92 2.13 5.47 9.73
C ASN A 92 2.35 6.97 9.99
N LYS A 93 2.62 7.28 11.27
CA LYS A 93 2.77 8.68 11.74
C LYS A 93 4.14 9.25 11.43
N GLU A 94 4.25 10.57 11.52
CA GLU A 94 5.50 11.32 11.36
C GLU A 94 6.62 10.87 12.33
N ASN A 95 7.84 11.34 12.08
CA ASN A 95 9.03 11.19 12.91
C ASN A 95 9.56 9.76 13.04
N ALA A 96 10.07 9.23 11.94
CA ALA A 96 10.87 8.01 11.90
C ALA A 96 10.19 6.74 12.44
N SER A 97 8.87 6.67 12.36
CA SER A 97 8.19 5.39 12.55
C SER A 97 8.51 4.45 11.38
N SER A 98 8.55 3.15 11.65
CA SER A 98 8.80 2.13 10.64
C SER A 98 7.65 1.12 10.64
N VAL A 99 7.12 0.83 9.46
CA VAL A 99 6.11 -0.22 9.25
C VAL A 99 6.60 -1.16 8.17
N THR A 100 6.62 -2.46 8.47
CA THR A 100 6.92 -3.52 7.51
C THR A 100 5.69 -4.39 7.32
N LEU A 101 5.33 -4.64 6.05
CA LEU A 101 4.25 -5.55 5.65
C LEU A 101 4.84 -6.75 4.93
N LYS A 102 4.46 -7.97 5.37
CA LYS A 102 4.89 -9.23 4.73
C LYS A 102 3.71 -9.97 4.10
N ASP A 103 2.63 -10.21 4.86
CA ASP A 103 1.44 -10.93 4.41
C ASP A 103 0.20 -10.37 5.12
N ALA A 104 -0.04 -9.07 4.95
CA ALA A 104 -1.23 -8.41 5.48
C ALA A 104 -2.36 -8.47 4.44
N ALA A 105 -3.55 -8.89 4.87
CA ALA A 105 -4.77 -8.82 4.06
C ALA A 105 -5.61 -7.60 4.50
N PHE A 106 -6.07 -6.83 3.53
CA PHE A 106 -6.91 -5.65 3.75
C PHE A 106 -8.33 -5.89 3.25
N LYS A 107 -9.33 -5.46 4.03
CA LYS A 107 -10.71 -5.68 3.66
C LYS A 107 -11.61 -4.50 4.08
N ASP A 108 -12.38 -3.99 3.13
CA ASP A 108 -13.39 -2.95 3.37
C ASP A 108 -12.84 -1.71 4.10
N ASN A 109 -11.57 -1.37 3.93
CA ASN A 109 -10.98 -0.14 4.43
C ASN A 109 -11.21 1.01 3.41
N GLU A 110 -11.34 2.24 3.91
CA GLU A 110 -11.37 3.41 3.01
C GLU A 110 -9.99 3.61 2.34
N ASN A 111 -8.92 3.39 3.11
CA ASN A 111 -7.54 3.35 2.65
C ASN A 111 -6.80 2.29 3.48
N ASP A 112 -6.04 1.42 2.82
CA ASP A 112 -5.34 0.35 3.54
C ASP A 112 -4.11 0.89 4.26
N VAL A 113 -3.41 1.83 3.66
CA VAL A 113 -2.23 2.49 4.24
C VAL A 113 -2.36 3.99 4.13
N TYR A 114 -2.18 4.68 5.25
CA TYR A 114 -2.06 6.14 5.32
C TYR A 114 -0.67 6.53 5.81
N LEU A 115 0.03 7.34 5.02
CA LEU A 115 1.38 7.81 5.29
C LEU A 115 1.37 9.30 5.60
N GLU A 116 1.78 9.70 6.78
CA GLU A 116 2.04 11.12 7.08
C GLU A 116 3.25 11.64 6.29
N ALA A 117 3.45 12.95 6.31
CA ALA A 117 4.47 13.60 5.50
C ALA A 117 5.87 12.99 5.75
N GLY A 118 6.58 12.70 4.67
CA GLY A 118 7.90 12.09 4.73
C GLY A 118 7.94 10.61 5.12
N GLN A 119 6.79 9.96 5.37
CA GLN A 119 6.75 8.55 5.75
C GLN A 119 6.60 7.65 4.53
N TYR A 120 7.13 6.45 4.64
CA TYR A 120 6.99 5.34 3.71
C TYR A 120 6.89 4.02 4.49
N ILE A 121 6.56 2.94 3.80
CA ILE A 121 6.49 1.60 4.36
C ILE A 121 7.49 0.68 3.67
N THR A 122 7.90 -0.37 4.36
CA THR A 122 8.60 -1.51 3.78
C THR A 122 7.56 -2.57 3.42
N ILE A 123 7.57 -3.05 2.19
CA ILE A 123 6.70 -4.15 1.76
C ILE A 123 7.59 -5.27 1.25
N GLU A 124 7.50 -6.45 1.88
CA GLU A 124 8.29 -7.62 1.49
C GLU A 124 7.64 -8.37 0.32
N ASP A 125 8.42 -9.19 -0.37
CA ASP A 125 8.03 -9.96 -1.56
C ASP A 125 6.94 -11.02 -1.29
N THR A 126 6.68 -11.34 -0.05
CA THR A 126 5.57 -12.20 0.38
C THR A 126 4.21 -11.51 0.35
N PHE A 127 4.17 -10.19 0.25
CA PHE A 127 2.92 -9.44 0.12
C PHE A 127 2.31 -9.67 -1.26
N THR A 128 1.15 -10.32 -1.31
CA THR A 128 0.46 -10.69 -2.56
C THR A 128 -0.88 -10.00 -2.76
N ASP A 129 -1.36 -9.28 -1.75
CA ASP A 129 -2.64 -8.57 -1.80
C ASP A 129 -2.49 -7.22 -2.53
N THR A 130 -3.62 -6.58 -2.79
CA THR A 130 -3.65 -5.19 -3.29
C THR A 130 -3.82 -4.26 -2.10
N ALA A 131 -3.03 -3.19 -2.03
CA ALA A 131 -3.21 -2.17 -1.01
C ALA A 131 -3.42 -0.77 -1.61
N THR A 132 -4.40 -0.06 -1.06
CA THR A 132 -4.64 1.35 -1.35
C THR A 132 -3.77 2.22 -0.46
N VAL A 133 -3.03 3.15 -1.06
CA VAL A 133 -2.15 4.07 -0.33
C VAL A 133 -2.67 5.49 -0.44
N LYS A 134 -2.70 6.18 0.70
CA LYS A 134 -2.99 7.60 0.83
C LYS A 134 -1.85 8.33 1.53
N VAL A 135 -1.54 9.55 1.12
CA VAL A 135 -0.50 10.39 1.73
C VAL A 135 -1.08 11.69 2.29
N ALA A 136 -0.52 12.17 3.40
CA ALA A 136 -0.99 13.40 4.06
C ALA A 136 -0.66 14.67 3.26
N ASP A 137 0.42 14.63 2.49
CA ASP A 137 0.94 15.75 1.69
C ASP A 137 0.32 15.84 0.28
N SER A 138 -0.81 15.19 0.06
CA SER A 138 -1.63 15.36 -1.16
C SER A 138 -2.35 16.73 -1.16
N PRO A 139 -2.43 17.46 -2.30
CA PRO A 139 -1.87 17.10 -3.62
C PRO A 139 -0.35 17.27 -3.69
N ILE A 140 0.32 16.28 -4.26
CA ILE A 140 1.78 16.29 -4.43
C ILE A 140 2.19 17.00 -5.71
N ALA A 141 3.20 17.86 -5.63
CA ALA A 141 3.76 18.57 -6.79
C ALA A 141 4.90 17.79 -7.48
N THR A 142 5.56 16.90 -6.76
CA THR A 142 6.70 16.10 -7.20
C THR A 142 6.45 14.62 -6.88
N PRO A 143 7.16 13.68 -7.51
CA PRO A 143 7.06 12.27 -7.14
C PRO A 143 7.27 12.07 -5.64
N ARG A 144 6.35 11.35 -5.00
CA ARG A 144 6.31 11.09 -3.55
C ARG A 144 6.60 9.62 -3.29
N GLN A 145 7.78 9.32 -2.78
CA GLN A 145 8.14 7.95 -2.38
C GLN A 145 7.15 7.41 -1.34
N ILE A 146 6.69 6.17 -1.50
CA ILE A 146 5.75 5.50 -0.59
C ILE A 146 6.29 4.18 -0.04
N THR A 147 7.30 3.57 -0.67
CA THR A 147 7.98 2.39 -0.11
C THR A 147 9.46 2.64 0.10
N THR A 148 10.09 1.85 1.00
CA THR A 148 11.54 1.84 1.16
C THR A 148 12.24 1.14 0.00
N ALA A 149 13.52 1.42 -0.21
CA ALA A 149 14.36 0.74 -1.20
C ALA A 149 14.81 -0.67 -0.77
N ASP A 150 14.59 -1.03 0.50
CA ASP A 150 15.17 -2.25 1.09
C ASP A 150 14.38 -3.53 0.79
N ALA A 151 13.15 -3.40 0.28
CA ALA A 151 12.29 -4.55 -0.01
C ALA A 151 12.61 -5.17 -1.38
N THR A 152 12.58 -6.48 -1.45
CA THR A 152 12.64 -7.23 -2.71
C THR A 152 11.28 -7.28 -3.38
N GLY A 153 11.22 -7.54 -4.69
CA GLY A 153 9.96 -7.74 -5.41
C GLY A 153 9.10 -6.50 -5.59
N GLN A 154 9.66 -5.30 -5.39
CA GLN A 154 8.91 -4.03 -5.53
C GLN A 154 8.22 -3.87 -6.89
N GLU A 155 8.78 -4.43 -7.94
CA GLU A 155 8.21 -4.42 -9.30
C GLU A 155 6.90 -5.21 -9.41
N LYS A 156 6.62 -6.11 -8.47
CA LYS A 156 5.43 -6.97 -8.45
C LYS A 156 4.33 -6.49 -7.51
N LEU A 157 4.61 -5.45 -6.72
CA LEU A 157 3.65 -4.98 -5.72
C LEU A 157 2.42 -4.35 -6.38
N ASN A 158 1.26 -4.79 -5.96
CA ASN A 158 -0.01 -4.25 -6.42
C ASN A 158 -0.50 -3.12 -5.48
N LEU A 159 0.10 -1.93 -5.64
CA LEU A 159 -0.28 -0.74 -4.90
C LEU A 159 -1.07 0.22 -5.79
N VAL A 160 -2.14 0.79 -5.25
CA VAL A 160 -2.95 1.81 -5.90
C VAL A 160 -3.10 3.03 -5.01
N SER A 161 -3.36 4.19 -5.59
CA SER A 161 -3.57 5.42 -4.83
C SER A 161 -5.05 5.83 -4.84
N ASN A 162 -5.54 6.33 -3.71
CA ASN A 162 -6.82 7.03 -3.61
C ASN A 162 -6.68 8.56 -3.62
N ASP A 163 -5.44 9.06 -3.60
CA ASP A 163 -5.18 10.50 -3.67
C ASP A 163 -5.40 11.04 -5.07
N LYS A 164 -5.75 12.32 -5.14
CA LYS A 164 -6.02 13.02 -6.40
C LYS A 164 -5.15 14.26 -6.54
N ASP A 165 -4.75 14.55 -7.77
CA ASP A 165 -4.09 15.79 -8.13
C ASP A 165 -5.07 16.99 -8.12
N ALA A 166 -4.56 18.17 -8.47
CA ALA A 166 -5.36 19.41 -8.51
C ALA A 166 -6.50 19.36 -9.55
N GLU A 167 -6.38 18.54 -10.56
CA GLU A 167 -7.38 18.29 -11.60
C GLU A 167 -8.39 17.19 -11.22
N GLY A 168 -8.26 16.59 -10.03
CA GLY A 168 -9.10 15.54 -9.52
C GLY A 168 -8.80 14.15 -10.08
N LYS A 169 -7.68 13.96 -10.77
CA LYS A 169 -7.21 12.67 -11.29
C LYS A 169 -6.45 11.92 -10.20
N THR A 170 -6.70 10.63 -10.07
CA THR A 170 -5.97 9.76 -9.14
C THR A 170 -4.50 9.69 -9.51
N TYR A 171 -3.61 9.81 -8.54
CA TYR A 171 -2.17 9.61 -8.75
C TYR A 171 -1.88 8.19 -9.24
N PHE A 172 -0.79 8.07 -9.96
CA PHE A 172 -0.27 6.80 -10.41
C PHE A 172 0.80 6.30 -9.43
N VAL A 173 0.79 4.99 -9.14
CA VAL A 173 1.86 4.33 -8.38
C VAL A 173 2.87 3.78 -9.37
N ALA A 174 4.02 4.44 -9.48
CA ALA A 174 5.11 4.03 -10.35
C ALA A 174 6.22 3.32 -9.58
N TYR A 175 7.04 2.55 -10.32
CA TYR A 175 8.20 1.87 -9.79
C TYR A 175 9.49 2.51 -10.32
N ASP A 176 10.40 2.86 -9.42
CA ASP A 176 11.74 3.31 -9.76
C ASP A 176 12.70 2.11 -9.71
N ALA A 177 13.04 1.58 -10.88
CA ALA A 177 13.91 0.41 -10.99
C ALA A 177 15.37 0.69 -10.63
N VAL A 178 15.81 1.95 -10.63
CA VAL A 178 17.18 2.33 -10.27
C VAL A 178 17.34 2.35 -8.75
N ASN A 179 16.35 2.92 -8.06
CA ASN A 179 16.38 3.10 -6.62
C ASN A 179 15.55 2.05 -5.87
N ASN A 180 14.88 1.13 -6.59
CA ASN A 180 14.09 0.02 -6.05
C ASN A 180 13.01 0.43 -5.05
N TYR A 181 12.19 1.43 -5.38
CA TYR A 181 11.04 1.82 -4.57
C TYR A 181 9.81 2.18 -5.40
N ARG A 182 8.63 2.21 -4.77
CA ARG A 182 7.40 2.74 -5.35
C ARG A 182 7.18 4.19 -4.94
N TYR A 183 6.58 4.97 -5.84
CA TYR A 183 6.26 6.38 -5.59
C TYR A 183 4.94 6.78 -6.24
N LEU A 184 4.29 7.79 -5.66
CA LEU A 184 3.14 8.46 -6.27
C LEU A 184 3.63 9.57 -7.20
N THR A 185 3.01 9.65 -8.37
CA THR A 185 3.26 10.71 -9.33
C THR A 185 1.94 11.19 -9.95
N PRO A 186 1.78 12.49 -10.26
CA PRO A 186 0.65 12.95 -11.04
C PRO A 186 0.56 12.19 -12.37
N ARG A 187 -0.65 11.96 -12.85
CA ARG A 187 -0.88 11.34 -14.16
C ARG A 187 -0.56 12.32 -15.31
N THR A 188 0.62 12.87 -15.29
CA THR A 188 1.21 13.61 -16.43
C THR A 188 2.12 12.63 -17.14
N GLY A 189 1.74 12.18 -18.33
CA GLY A 189 2.52 11.14 -18.97
C GLY A 189 2.30 11.10 -20.48
N TYR A 190 3.07 10.24 -21.11
CA TYR A 190 3.00 9.97 -22.54
C TYR A 190 1.81 9.04 -22.86
N THR A 191 1.33 9.15 -24.10
CA THR A 191 0.44 8.15 -24.66
C THR A 191 1.30 7.11 -25.37
N VAL A 192 1.12 5.85 -25.05
CA VAL A 192 1.62 4.73 -25.82
C VAL A 192 0.46 4.21 -26.67
N ASP A 193 0.56 4.36 -27.97
CA ASP A 193 -0.41 3.88 -28.96
C ASP A 193 0.28 2.77 -29.76
N ALA A 194 -0.09 1.55 -29.51
CA ALA A 194 0.55 0.37 -30.11
C ALA A 194 -0.30 -0.12 -31.27
N GLU A 195 0.04 0.28 -32.48
CA GLU A 195 -0.61 -0.22 -33.68
C GLU A 195 -0.15 -1.65 -33.98
N ASN A 196 -1.10 -2.57 -34.18
CA ASN A 196 -0.86 -4.01 -34.35
C ASN A 196 -0.10 -4.67 -33.18
N ALA A 197 -0.33 -4.17 -31.97
CA ALA A 197 0.31 -4.66 -30.76
C ALA A 197 -0.50 -4.35 -29.52
N LYS A 198 -0.13 -4.97 -28.42
CA LYS A 198 -0.63 -4.65 -27.07
C LYS A 198 0.48 -4.02 -26.25
N ALA A 199 0.13 -2.97 -25.52
CA ALA A 199 0.99 -2.36 -24.52
C ALA A 199 0.60 -2.86 -23.12
N THR A 200 1.57 -3.36 -22.39
CA THR A 200 1.40 -3.74 -20.97
C THR A 200 2.18 -2.74 -20.11
N VAL A 201 1.49 -2.05 -19.23
CA VAL A 201 2.08 -1.11 -18.27
C VAL A 201 2.10 -1.79 -16.90
N ASP A 202 3.23 -1.74 -16.22
CA ASP A 202 3.46 -2.37 -14.89
C ASP A 202 3.06 -3.86 -14.82
N GLY A 203 3.14 -4.57 -15.95
CA GLY A 203 2.89 -6.00 -16.04
C GLY A 203 1.42 -6.45 -15.90
N THR A 204 0.47 -5.52 -15.78
CA THR A 204 -0.92 -5.89 -15.45
C THR A 204 -1.97 -5.46 -16.47
N THR A 205 -1.79 -4.34 -17.15
CA THR A 205 -2.80 -3.82 -18.07
C THR A 205 -2.38 -4.00 -19.50
N VAL A 206 -3.15 -4.76 -20.28
CA VAL A 206 -2.90 -5.02 -21.71
C VAL A 206 -3.91 -4.25 -22.56
N LEU A 207 -3.47 -3.22 -23.27
CA LEU A 207 -4.34 -2.33 -24.06
C LEU A 207 -3.68 -1.98 -25.40
N ASP A 208 -4.51 -1.70 -26.43
CA ASP A 208 -4.03 -1.15 -27.71
C ASP A 208 -3.47 0.27 -27.55
N LYS A 209 -4.05 1.01 -26.59
CA LYS A 209 -3.66 2.38 -26.31
C LYS A 209 -3.66 2.62 -24.82
N VAL A 210 -2.53 3.04 -24.27
CA VAL A 210 -2.38 3.46 -22.87
C VAL A 210 -2.09 4.93 -22.81
N THR A 211 -2.91 5.68 -22.09
CA THR A 211 -2.76 7.12 -21.93
C THR A 211 -2.20 7.45 -20.54
N GLN A 212 -1.48 8.57 -20.44
CA GLN A 212 -0.95 9.07 -19.16
C GLN A 212 0.04 8.12 -18.47
N VAL A 213 0.88 7.46 -19.27
CA VAL A 213 1.99 6.64 -18.75
C VAL A 213 3.07 7.58 -18.20
N PRO A 214 3.39 7.55 -16.90
CA PRO A 214 4.41 8.42 -16.32
C PRO A 214 5.78 8.19 -16.96
N VAL A 215 6.61 9.24 -16.95
CA VAL A 215 8.00 9.13 -17.38
C VAL A 215 8.73 8.09 -16.54
N GLY A 216 9.47 7.19 -17.20
CA GLY A 216 10.22 6.12 -16.53
C GLY A 216 9.40 4.86 -16.23
N THR A 217 8.09 4.84 -16.51
CA THR A 217 7.29 3.63 -16.37
C THR A 217 7.69 2.61 -17.44
N PRO A 218 8.06 1.38 -17.07
CA PRO A 218 8.31 0.31 -18.02
C PRO A 218 7.06 -0.03 -18.81
N VAL A 219 7.16 -0.06 -20.12
CA VAL A 219 6.10 -0.50 -21.03
C VAL A 219 6.60 -1.67 -21.84
N THR A 220 5.90 -2.79 -21.76
CA THR A 220 6.17 -3.96 -22.60
C THR A 220 5.23 -3.92 -23.79
N LEU A 221 5.78 -3.94 -25.00
CA LEU A 221 5.03 -4.08 -26.24
C LEU A 221 5.04 -5.54 -26.69
N THR A 222 3.86 -6.08 -26.98
CA THR A 222 3.70 -7.43 -27.53
C THR A 222 3.01 -7.31 -28.87
N ALA A 223 3.69 -7.70 -29.95
CA ALA A 223 3.12 -7.68 -31.29
C ALA A 223 1.91 -8.61 -31.41
N ASP A 224 0.90 -8.19 -32.13
CA ASP A 224 -0.22 -9.07 -32.51
C ASP A 224 0.28 -10.16 -33.47
N GLN A 225 -0.49 -11.24 -33.59
CA GLN A 225 -0.17 -12.30 -34.51
C GLN A 225 -0.15 -11.75 -35.97
N ALA A 226 0.96 -11.95 -36.66
CA ALA A 226 1.07 -11.51 -38.02
C ALA A 226 0.04 -12.23 -38.93
N PRO A 227 -0.58 -11.52 -39.88
CA PRO A 227 -1.42 -12.14 -40.91
C PRO A 227 -0.69 -13.23 -41.67
N VAL A 228 -1.46 -14.19 -42.22
CA VAL A 228 -0.89 -15.30 -42.99
C VAL A 228 -0.01 -14.79 -44.13
N GLY A 229 1.24 -15.23 -44.16
CA GLY A 229 2.23 -14.82 -45.15
C GLY A 229 3.00 -13.55 -44.80
N GLN A 230 2.82 -13.01 -43.61
CA GLN A 230 3.58 -11.89 -43.08
C GLN A 230 4.35 -12.33 -41.82
N GLU A 231 5.40 -11.61 -41.50
CA GLU A 231 6.18 -11.80 -40.27
C GLU A 231 6.42 -10.46 -39.58
N PHE A 232 6.66 -10.48 -38.27
CA PHE A 232 6.99 -9.30 -37.51
C PHE A 232 8.40 -8.82 -37.86
N ALA A 233 8.51 -7.63 -38.44
CA ALA A 233 9.78 -7.07 -38.92
C ALA A 233 10.52 -6.21 -37.86
N GLY A 234 9.85 -5.85 -36.76
CA GLY A 234 10.41 -5.01 -35.72
C GLY A 234 9.51 -3.83 -35.34
N TRP A 235 9.96 -3.07 -34.35
CA TRP A 235 9.30 -1.85 -33.88
C TRP A 235 9.84 -0.62 -34.60
N ALA A 236 8.98 0.35 -34.90
CA ALA A 236 9.35 1.65 -35.45
C ALA A 236 8.85 2.75 -34.51
N GLY A 237 9.60 3.86 -34.42
CA GLY A 237 9.17 5.04 -33.67
C GLY A 237 9.33 4.95 -32.14
N ILE A 238 10.24 4.10 -31.65
CA ILE A 238 10.58 4.00 -30.23
C ILE A 238 11.80 4.84 -29.90
#